data_6185de2655fb7927ba859d748e9d4081
#
_entry.id   6185de2655fb7927ba859d748e9d4081
#
_cell.length_a   1.000
_cell.length_b   1.000
_cell.length_c   1.000
_cell.angle_alpha   90.00
_cell.angle_beta   90.00
_cell.angle_gamma   90.00
#
_symmetry.space_group_name_H-M   'P 1'
#
loop_
_entity.id
_entity.type
_entity.pdbx_description
1 polymer ?
#
loop_
_entity_poly.entity_id
_entity_poly.type
_entity_poly.pdbx_seq_one_letter_code
_entity_poly.pdbx_strand_id
1 'polypeptide(L)'
;MSSAKMIGRAVASCRLSSKGLRSQSVDLSILLSRNTYPNTRTMASKAITMDNINPNIVKLEYAVRGPLVTRAGEIEKELQKGADKPFKKVIKANIGDAHAMGQQPITFIRQVLSCVANPEIIEKGNFPDDVKQRAKDILKACGGGSVGAYTVSYGIEMIRRHVAEYIQKRDGFPSDWNNVVLVGGASNGIKNCLQLLVNKINGKSSAVMIPIPQYPLYSASLAEYGLELVGYYLDEERQWGLSTEELERSYAGGQEKNNVRAIVVINPGNPTGQVLTRENIESIVKFAHAHNLFIFADEVYQDNVYAEGSKFFSFKKVMMEMGEPYNKMELASFMSVSKGYMGECGLRGGWMELVNLDPQVQANLFKAISAMLCPSSLGQSAVDCVAKPPAPGEPSYDLWIKEKTQVLDSLNKRAKMIAETFNQMEGFKCNIVQGAMYAFPQITLPPKAIEAAKKAGKAPDVFYAFQLLENTGICIVPGTGFGQKPGTYHFRTTILPQPALLQEMLDIFRTFHEKFTKQYS
;
A
#
# COMPACT_ATOMS: atom_id res chain seq x y z
N MET A 1 -47.16 26.54 32.81
CA MET A 1 -47.60 27.68 32.00
C MET A 1 -46.68 27.69 30.79
N SER A 2 -47.12 27.07 29.77
CA SER A 2 -47.81 27.54 28.55
C SER A 2 -46.88 28.33 27.63
N SER A 3 -46.46 27.71 26.53
CA SER A 3 -46.76 28.20 25.19
C SER A 3 -46.24 27.21 24.14
N ALA A 4 -47.12 26.33 23.70
CA ALA A 4 -47.12 25.74 22.37
C ALA A 4 -47.87 26.67 21.41
N LYS A 5 -47.44 26.75 20.16
CA LYS A 5 -48.04 27.16 18.89
C LYS A 5 -47.05 28.02 18.12
N MET A 6 -46.55 27.53 16.95
CA MET A 6 -47.20 27.70 15.66
C MET A 6 -46.37 27.00 14.60
N ILE A 7 -46.91 25.94 14.01
CA ILE A 7 -46.56 25.50 12.65
C ILE A 7 -47.83 25.59 11.85
N GLY A 8 -47.94 26.64 11.04
CA GLY A 8 -49.07 26.91 10.16
C GLY A 8 -48.76 26.47 8.72
N ARG A 9 -49.53 25.57 8.25
CA ARG A 9 -50.00 25.24 6.89
C ARG A 9 -49.67 26.26 5.78
N ALA A 10 -49.06 25.74 4.72
CA ALA A 10 -49.30 26.25 3.37
C ALA A 10 -49.65 25.06 2.46
N VAL A 11 -50.97 24.81 2.33
CA VAL A 11 -51.53 23.97 1.29
C VAL A 11 -52.05 24.92 0.22
N ALA A 12 -51.38 25.01 -0.91
CA ALA A 12 -51.86 25.73 -2.08
C ALA A 12 -52.86 24.83 -2.83
N SER A 13 -54.16 25.18 -2.75
CA SER A 13 -55.21 24.59 -3.56
C SER A 13 -55.16 25.13 -4.98
N CYS A 14 -54.87 24.30 -5.95
CA CYS A 14 -55.05 24.61 -7.35
C CYS A 14 -56.48 24.18 -7.74
N ARG A 15 -57.42 25.16 -7.87
CA ARG A 15 -58.75 24.96 -8.47
C ARG A 15 -58.59 24.94 -9.99
N LEU A 16 -58.82 23.79 -10.61
CA LEU A 16 -59.02 23.69 -12.05
C LEU A 16 -60.49 23.94 -12.37
N SER A 17 -60.72 24.97 -13.18
CA SER A 17 -62.05 25.31 -13.73
C SER A 17 -62.44 24.29 -14.79
N SER A 18 -63.69 23.78 -14.64
CA SER A 18 -64.36 22.95 -15.61
C SER A 18 -64.83 23.75 -16.84
N LYS A 19 -64.19 23.53 -17.99
CA LYS A 19 -64.87 23.74 -19.31
C LYS A 19 -64.30 22.72 -20.31
N GLY A 20 -65.20 21.81 -20.69
CA GLY A 20 -65.40 21.22 -22.01
C GLY A 20 -64.22 20.47 -22.64
N LEU A 21 -64.13 19.19 -22.37
CA LEU A 21 -63.45 18.28 -23.27
C LEU A 21 -64.35 17.12 -23.63
N ARG A 22 -64.64 17.04 -24.93
CA ARG A 22 -65.40 15.93 -25.59
C ARG A 22 -64.64 14.63 -25.33
N SER A 23 -65.35 13.60 -24.95
CA SER A 23 -64.94 12.22 -24.88
C SER A 23 -64.41 11.75 -26.24
N GLN A 24 -63.14 11.63 -26.40
CA GLN A 24 -62.51 10.71 -27.36
C GLN A 24 -62.21 9.42 -26.61
N SER A 25 -63.00 8.38 -26.94
CA SER A 25 -62.73 7.01 -26.55
C SER A 25 -61.42 6.60 -27.21
N VAL A 26 -60.35 6.57 -26.43
CA VAL A 26 -59.10 5.95 -26.86
C VAL A 26 -59.27 4.46 -26.78
N ASP A 27 -59.31 3.84 -27.95
CA ASP A 27 -59.41 2.39 -28.11
C ASP A 27 -58.19 1.72 -27.49
N LEU A 28 -58.36 1.15 -26.29
CA LEU A 28 -57.32 0.42 -25.55
C LEU A 28 -56.85 -0.85 -26.25
N SER A 29 -57.50 -1.25 -27.37
CA SER A 29 -57.12 -2.44 -28.13
C SER A 29 -55.85 -2.26 -28.97
N ILE A 30 -55.41 -1.01 -29.23
CA ILE A 30 -54.23 -0.70 -30.04
C ILE A 30 -52.94 -0.66 -29.18
N LEU A 31 -53.05 -0.55 -27.87
CA LEU A 31 -51.87 -0.55 -26.94
C LEU A 31 -51.46 -1.96 -26.47
N LEU A 32 -52.21 -3.01 -26.79
CA LEU A 32 -51.90 -4.39 -26.43
C LEU A 32 -51.36 -5.25 -27.58
N SER A 33 -51.24 -4.71 -28.78
CA SER A 33 -50.69 -5.44 -29.91
C SER A 33 -49.38 -4.78 -30.38
N ARG A 34 -48.29 -5.14 -29.79
CA ARG A 34 -46.92 -5.23 -30.33
C ARG A 34 -45.85 -5.10 -29.24
N ASN A 35 -45.91 -5.96 -28.23
CA ASN A 35 -44.72 -6.35 -27.51
C ASN A 35 -44.56 -7.88 -27.57
N THR A 36 -44.47 -8.40 -28.78
CA THR A 36 -43.90 -9.72 -29.01
C THR A 36 -42.39 -9.55 -28.84
N TYR A 37 -41.88 -9.66 -27.63
CA TYR A 37 -40.50 -10.03 -27.41
C TYR A 37 -40.33 -11.39 -28.09
N PRO A 38 -39.36 -11.55 -29.01
CA PRO A 38 -39.10 -12.85 -29.56
C PRO A 38 -38.63 -13.76 -28.41
N ASN A 39 -39.49 -14.74 -28.09
CA ASN A 39 -39.26 -15.72 -27.03
C ASN A 39 -38.30 -16.81 -27.55
N THR A 40 -37.06 -16.40 -27.87
CA THR A 40 -35.93 -17.27 -28.10
C THR A 40 -34.81 -16.87 -27.14
N ARG A 41 -35.04 -17.08 -25.83
CA ARG A 41 -33.97 -17.16 -24.87
C ARG A 41 -33.25 -18.50 -25.06
N THR A 42 -32.47 -18.61 -26.09
CA THR A 42 -31.28 -19.44 -26.11
C THR A 42 -30.35 -18.91 -25.04
N MET A 43 -29.93 -19.74 -24.11
CA MET A 43 -29.05 -19.51 -22.97
C MET A 43 -28.85 -18.03 -22.61
N ALA A 44 -29.26 -17.61 -21.42
CA ALA A 44 -29.17 -16.22 -20.98
C ALA A 44 -27.76 -15.66 -21.23
N SER A 45 -27.61 -14.80 -22.23
CA SER A 45 -26.36 -14.12 -22.51
C SER A 45 -25.98 -13.30 -21.27
N LYS A 46 -24.74 -13.47 -20.78
CA LYS A 46 -24.25 -12.68 -19.65
C LYS A 46 -24.22 -11.20 -20.07
N ALA A 47 -24.70 -10.32 -19.18
CA ALA A 47 -24.71 -8.87 -19.43
C ALA A 47 -23.27 -8.30 -19.47
N ILE A 48 -22.34 -8.90 -18.70
CA ILE A 48 -20.93 -8.51 -18.66
C ILE A 48 -20.09 -9.68 -19.17
N THR A 49 -19.29 -9.44 -20.19
CA THR A 49 -18.41 -10.42 -20.86
C THR A 49 -17.01 -9.83 -21.06
N MET A 50 -16.04 -10.62 -21.49
CA MET A 50 -14.68 -10.13 -21.80
C MET A 50 -14.68 -9.07 -22.90
N ASP A 51 -15.67 -9.04 -23.78
CA ASP A 51 -15.77 -8.08 -24.88
C ASP A 51 -16.25 -6.68 -24.42
N ASN A 52 -16.91 -6.61 -23.27
CA ASN A 52 -17.52 -5.36 -22.78
C ASN A 52 -17.12 -4.96 -21.34
N ILE A 53 -16.26 -5.76 -20.68
CA ILE A 53 -15.70 -5.38 -19.39
C ILE A 53 -14.74 -4.19 -19.53
N ASN A 54 -14.57 -3.42 -18.45
CA ASN A 54 -13.58 -2.33 -18.41
C ASN A 54 -12.18 -2.84 -18.83
N PRO A 55 -11.61 -2.35 -19.94
CA PRO A 55 -10.32 -2.83 -20.43
C PRO A 55 -9.15 -2.54 -19.49
N ASN A 56 -9.26 -1.55 -18.61
CA ASN A 56 -8.24 -1.25 -17.61
C ASN A 56 -8.15 -2.34 -16.55
N ILE A 57 -9.28 -2.96 -16.18
CA ILE A 57 -9.29 -4.10 -15.24
C ILE A 57 -8.62 -5.32 -15.89
N VAL A 58 -8.81 -5.52 -17.20
CA VAL A 58 -8.17 -6.63 -17.92
C VAL A 58 -6.66 -6.46 -18.00
N LYS A 59 -6.18 -5.21 -18.16
CA LYS A 59 -4.74 -4.88 -18.22
C LYS A 59 -4.04 -4.92 -16.88
N LEU A 60 -4.82 -4.86 -15.77
CA LEU A 60 -4.26 -4.79 -14.43
C LEU A 60 -3.55 -6.08 -14.06
N GLU A 61 -2.25 -5.99 -13.72
CA GLU A 61 -1.45 -7.07 -13.17
C GLU A 61 -0.99 -6.74 -11.75
N TYR A 62 -1.08 -7.70 -10.85
CA TYR A 62 -0.64 -7.54 -9.46
C TYR A 62 0.17 -8.75 -9.02
N ALA A 63 1.47 -8.75 -9.30
CA ALA A 63 2.37 -9.90 -9.17
C ALA A 63 2.42 -10.49 -7.76
N VAL A 64 2.23 -9.68 -6.71
CA VAL A 64 2.21 -10.13 -5.29
C VAL A 64 1.03 -11.08 -5.00
N ARG A 65 0.03 -11.15 -5.89
CA ARG A 65 -1.13 -12.05 -5.83
C ARG A 65 -1.29 -12.89 -7.10
N GLY A 66 -0.23 -13.05 -7.87
CA GLY A 66 -0.21 -13.73 -9.14
C GLY A 66 -0.25 -15.28 -9.07
N PRO A 67 -0.07 -15.96 -10.22
CA PRO A 67 -0.24 -17.42 -10.35
C PRO A 67 0.62 -18.24 -9.39
N LEU A 68 1.84 -17.79 -9.06
CA LEU A 68 2.73 -18.49 -8.11
C LEU A 68 2.12 -18.55 -6.72
N VAL A 69 1.48 -17.45 -6.26
CA VAL A 69 0.81 -17.38 -4.95
C VAL A 69 -0.44 -18.25 -4.92
N THR A 70 -1.19 -18.29 -6.02
CA THR A 70 -2.33 -19.20 -6.19
C THR A 70 -1.86 -20.65 -6.07
N ARG A 71 -0.80 -21.01 -6.77
CA ARG A 71 -0.21 -22.36 -6.72
C ARG A 71 0.28 -22.73 -5.31
N ALA A 72 0.91 -21.79 -4.60
CA ALA A 72 1.30 -22.00 -3.20
C ALA A 72 0.09 -22.33 -2.30
N GLY A 73 -1.04 -21.63 -2.48
CA GLY A 73 -2.28 -21.93 -1.76
C GLY A 73 -2.92 -23.29 -2.14
N GLU A 74 -2.76 -23.73 -3.40
CA GLU A 74 -3.17 -25.08 -3.83
C GLU A 74 -2.32 -26.16 -3.14
N ILE A 75 -0.99 -25.97 -3.12
CA ILE A 75 -0.05 -26.88 -2.45
C ILE A 75 -0.37 -27.00 -0.96
N GLU A 76 -0.71 -25.92 -0.26
CA GLU A 76 -1.15 -25.98 1.12
C GLU A 76 -2.38 -26.89 1.30
N LYS A 77 -3.36 -26.76 0.41
CA LYS A 77 -4.57 -27.62 0.44
C LYS A 77 -4.24 -29.07 0.08
N GLU A 78 -3.31 -29.32 -0.83
CA GLU A 78 -2.82 -30.66 -1.17
C GLU A 78 -2.16 -31.31 0.06
N LEU A 79 -1.26 -30.59 0.75
CA LEU A 79 -0.61 -31.05 1.99
C LEU A 79 -1.61 -31.36 3.12
N GLN A 80 -2.62 -30.49 3.30
CA GLN A 80 -3.70 -30.73 4.28
C GLN A 80 -4.51 -32.00 4.00
N LYS A 81 -4.59 -32.40 2.72
CA LYS A 81 -5.24 -33.65 2.28
C LYS A 81 -4.32 -34.86 2.30
N GLY A 82 -3.08 -34.71 2.79
CA GLY A 82 -2.12 -35.81 2.90
C GLY A 82 -1.33 -36.09 1.61
N ALA A 83 -1.25 -35.13 0.68
CA ALA A 83 -0.42 -35.31 -0.52
C ALA A 83 1.06 -35.50 -0.13
N ASP A 84 1.71 -36.46 -0.79
CA ASP A 84 3.14 -36.68 -0.61
C ASP A 84 3.95 -35.64 -1.39
N LYS A 85 4.70 -34.82 -0.66
CA LYS A 85 5.57 -33.77 -1.20
C LYS A 85 6.95 -33.86 -0.53
N PRO A 86 8.03 -33.40 -1.17
CA PRO A 86 9.36 -33.41 -0.57
C PRO A 86 9.52 -32.44 0.63
N PHE A 87 8.44 -31.74 0.99
CA PHE A 87 8.36 -30.81 2.12
C PHE A 87 7.01 -30.93 2.83
N LYS A 88 6.91 -30.42 4.05
CA LYS A 88 5.71 -30.57 4.91
C LYS A 88 4.88 -29.29 5.07
N LYS A 89 5.42 -28.13 4.68
CA LYS A 89 4.77 -26.82 4.82
C LYS A 89 5.16 -25.89 3.68
N VAL A 90 4.32 -24.90 3.39
CA VAL A 90 4.66 -23.78 2.50
C VAL A 90 5.18 -22.61 3.35
N ILE A 91 6.33 -22.06 2.97
CA ILE A 91 6.91 -20.86 3.57
C ILE A 91 6.59 -19.67 2.68
N LYS A 92 5.67 -18.80 3.11
CA LYS A 92 5.17 -17.66 2.33
C LYS A 92 6.11 -16.45 2.38
N ALA A 93 7.34 -16.60 1.88
CA ALA A 93 8.33 -15.54 1.83
C ALA A 93 8.01 -14.42 0.81
N ASN A 94 6.86 -14.49 0.17
CA ASN A 94 6.33 -13.50 -0.77
C ASN A 94 5.52 -12.39 -0.09
N ILE A 95 5.03 -12.59 1.14
CA ILE A 95 4.09 -11.68 1.80
C ILE A 95 4.80 -10.84 2.87
N GLY A 96 4.57 -9.53 2.84
CA GLY A 96 5.03 -8.61 3.88
C GLY A 96 4.02 -8.48 5.02
N ASP A 97 3.66 -9.59 5.65
CA ASP A 97 2.74 -9.67 6.79
C ASP A 97 3.49 -10.22 8.01
N ALA A 98 3.81 -9.32 8.94
CA ALA A 98 4.63 -9.63 10.09
C ALA A 98 3.95 -10.61 11.06
N HIS A 99 2.64 -10.42 11.32
CA HIS A 99 1.91 -11.31 12.24
C HIS A 99 1.72 -12.70 11.64
N ALA A 100 1.48 -12.81 10.33
CA ALA A 100 1.42 -14.10 9.64
C ALA A 100 2.76 -14.86 9.70
N MET A 101 3.88 -14.15 9.92
CA MET A 101 5.23 -14.70 10.09
C MET A 101 5.64 -14.85 11.56
N GLY A 102 4.69 -14.75 12.50
CA GLY A 102 4.89 -15.04 13.92
C GLY A 102 5.36 -13.86 14.78
N GLN A 103 5.36 -12.62 14.24
CA GLN A 103 5.58 -11.43 15.07
C GLN A 103 4.44 -11.30 16.07
N GLN A 104 4.76 -11.08 17.34
CA GLN A 104 3.76 -10.81 18.36
C GLN A 104 3.24 -9.38 18.22
N PRO A 105 1.93 -9.17 18.44
CA PRO A 105 1.35 -7.82 18.47
C PRO A 105 1.94 -6.97 19.58
N ILE A 106 1.99 -5.66 19.39
CA ILE A 106 2.34 -4.70 20.43
C ILE A 106 1.20 -4.62 21.44
N THR A 107 1.50 -4.90 22.69
CA THR A 107 0.52 -5.04 23.77
C THR A 107 -0.34 -3.78 23.94
N PHE A 108 0.28 -2.60 23.98
CA PHE A 108 -0.44 -1.32 24.12
C PHE A 108 -1.52 -1.14 23.04
N ILE A 109 -1.18 -1.39 21.77
CA ILE A 109 -2.13 -1.26 20.65
C ILE A 109 -3.33 -2.20 20.87
N ARG A 110 -3.08 -3.46 21.23
CA ARG A 110 -4.13 -4.47 21.40
C ARG A 110 -5.02 -4.18 22.60
N GLN A 111 -4.46 -3.69 23.69
CA GLN A 111 -5.22 -3.32 24.88
C GLN A 111 -6.15 -2.12 24.58
N VAL A 112 -5.66 -1.06 23.94
CA VAL A 112 -6.49 0.08 23.53
C VAL A 112 -7.61 -0.36 22.59
N LEU A 113 -7.29 -1.16 21.55
CA LEU A 113 -8.29 -1.67 20.61
C LEU A 113 -9.34 -2.54 21.29
N SER A 114 -8.96 -3.38 22.26
CA SER A 114 -9.91 -4.18 23.04
C SER A 114 -10.88 -3.28 23.81
N CYS A 115 -10.36 -2.24 24.47
CA CYS A 115 -11.15 -1.27 25.24
C CYS A 115 -12.12 -0.47 24.37
N VAL A 116 -11.71 -0.01 23.18
CA VAL A 116 -12.61 0.75 22.30
C VAL A 116 -13.65 -0.15 21.61
N ALA A 117 -13.31 -1.43 21.36
CA ALA A 117 -14.23 -2.40 20.78
C ALA A 117 -15.30 -2.89 21.78
N ASN A 118 -14.94 -2.99 23.06
CA ASN A 118 -15.83 -3.35 24.13
C ASN A 118 -15.64 -2.42 25.34
N PRO A 119 -16.32 -1.26 25.40
CA PRO A 119 -16.14 -0.25 26.44
C PRO A 119 -16.38 -0.74 27.88
N GLU A 120 -17.19 -1.80 28.08
CA GLU A 120 -17.42 -2.36 29.41
C GLU A 120 -16.15 -2.86 30.10
N ILE A 121 -15.17 -3.31 29.32
CA ILE A 121 -13.90 -3.81 29.89
C ILE A 121 -12.98 -2.70 30.38
N ILE A 122 -13.25 -1.45 30.06
CA ILE A 122 -12.48 -0.29 30.59
C ILE A 122 -12.56 -0.26 32.10
N GLU A 123 -13.75 -0.45 32.67
CA GLU A 123 -13.97 -0.43 34.12
C GLU A 123 -13.73 -1.80 34.77
N LYS A 124 -14.07 -2.88 34.09
CA LYS A 124 -14.00 -4.26 34.62
C LYS A 124 -12.64 -4.91 34.43
N GLY A 125 -11.85 -4.45 33.43
CA GLY A 125 -10.57 -5.05 33.05
C GLY A 125 -9.38 -4.50 33.84
N ASN A 126 -8.38 -5.34 34.06
CA ASN A 126 -7.12 -4.92 34.69
C ASN A 126 -6.15 -4.38 33.62
N PHE A 127 -6.50 -3.23 33.00
CA PHE A 127 -5.66 -2.54 32.04
C PHE A 127 -4.94 -1.36 32.70
N PRO A 128 -3.75 -0.96 32.20
CA PRO A 128 -3.07 0.25 32.63
C PRO A 128 -3.94 1.51 32.47
N ASP A 129 -3.76 2.49 33.34
CA ASP A 129 -4.59 3.71 33.33
C ASP A 129 -4.44 4.52 32.05
N ASP A 130 -3.24 4.58 31.46
CA ASP A 130 -2.98 5.24 30.19
C ASP A 130 -3.70 4.56 29.01
N VAL A 131 -3.83 3.22 29.02
CA VAL A 131 -4.65 2.47 28.06
C VAL A 131 -6.12 2.84 28.19
N LYS A 132 -6.64 2.84 29.46
CA LYS A 132 -8.05 3.18 29.73
C LYS A 132 -8.36 4.62 29.31
N GLN A 133 -7.46 5.55 29.64
CA GLN A 133 -7.63 6.95 29.27
C GLN A 133 -7.62 7.14 27.76
N ARG A 134 -6.67 6.51 27.05
CA ARG A 134 -6.61 6.55 25.59
C ARG A 134 -7.90 6.03 24.95
N ALA A 135 -8.43 4.91 25.43
CA ALA A 135 -9.67 4.34 24.94
C ALA A 135 -10.87 5.28 25.18
N LYS A 136 -10.96 5.90 26.38
CA LYS A 136 -12.00 6.91 26.69
C LYS A 136 -11.92 8.12 25.76
N ASP A 137 -10.71 8.64 25.49
CA ASP A 137 -10.51 9.77 24.58
C ASP A 137 -10.94 9.45 23.15
N ILE A 138 -10.59 8.26 22.64
CA ILE A 138 -11.00 7.80 21.32
C ILE A 138 -12.53 7.66 21.25
N LEU A 139 -13.14 7.01 22.22
CA LEU A 139 -14.60 6.83 22.27
C LEU A 139 -15.33 8.18 22.34
N LYS A 140 -14.83 9.12 23.15
CA LYS A 140 -15.37 10.48 23.23
C LYS A 140 -15.30 11.22 21.90
N ALA A 141 -14.29 10.95 21.10
CA ALA A 141 -14.12 11.54 19.75
C ALA A 141 -14.99 10.84 18.67
N CYS A 142 -15.59 9.69 18.98
CA CYS A 142 -16.52 8.99 18.10
C CYS A 142 -17.96 9.45 18.33
N GLY A 143 -18.76 9.48 17.25
CA GLY A 143 -20.20 9.76 17.34
C GLY A 143 -20.90 8.76 18.27
N GLY A 144 -21.70 9.27 19.22
CA GLY A 144 -22.39 8.43 20.20
C GLY A 144 -21.47 7.64 21.14
N GLY A 145 -20.18 7.98 21.23
CA GLY A 145 -19.22 7.27 22.06
C GLY A 145 -18.89 5.85 21.57
N SER A 146 -18.99 5.60 20.28
CA SER A 146 -18.86 4.24 19.73
C SER A 146 -18.01 4.21 18.46
N VAL A 147 -17.07 3.25 18.41
CA VAL A 147 -16.31 2.95 17.18
C VAL A 147 -17.16 2.33 16.05
N GLY A 148 -18.43 2.01 16.33
CA GLY A 148 -19.41 1.59 15.33
C GLY A 148 -20.05 2.76 14.57
N ALA A 149 -19.86 4.00 15.02
CA ALA A 149 -20.39 5.19 14.34
C ALA A 149 -19.50 5.61 13.16
N TYR A 150 -20.10 6.23 12.14
CA TYR A 150 -19.33 6.91 11.09
C TYR A 150 -18.54 8.08 11.67
N THR A 151 -17.33 8.26 11.21
CA THR A 151 -16.51 9.44 11.48
C THR A 151 -16.58 10.42 10.31
N VAL A 152 -15.98 11.60 10.46
CA VAL A 152 -15.68 12.47 9.32
C VAL A 152 -14.84 11.67 8.30
N SER A 153 -15.09 11.86 7.01
CA SER A 153 -14.54 11.02 5.93
C SER A 153 -13.00 11.02 5.87
N TYR A 154 -12.36 12.11 6.25
CA TYR A 154 -10.91 12.24 6.35
C TYR A 154 -10.36 11.90 7.74
N GLY A 155 -11.22 11.37 8.63
CA GLY A 155 -10.82 10.78 9.92
C GLY A 155 -11.09 11.66 11.12
N ILE A 156 -11.04 11.05 12.30
CA ILE A 156 -11.28 11.68 13.62
C ILE A 156 -10.29 12.80 13.84
N GLU A 157 -10.79 14.02 14.13
CA GLU A 157 -9.98 15.24 14.30
C GLU A 157 -8.88 15.05 15.35
N MET A 158 -9.20 14.52 16.52
CA MET A 158 -8.24 14.27 17.59
C MET A 158 -7.04 13.44 17.08
N ILE A 159 -7.31 12.39 16.32
CA ILE A 159 -6.26 11.50 15.78
C ILE A 159 -5.43 12.22 14.71
N ARG A 160 -6.06 13.02 13.86
CA ARG A 160 -5.36 13.85 12.87
C ARG A 160 -4.43 14.86 13.53
N ARG A 161 -4.83 15.46 14.67
CA ARG A 161 -3.99 16.34 15.47
C ARG A 161 -2.78 15.59 16.05
N HIS A 162 -2.97 14.40 16.61
CA HIS A 162 -1.86 13.58 17.11
C HIS A 162 -0.90 13.17 15.98
N VAL A 163 -1.40 12.87 14.80
CA VAL A 163 -0.55 12.60 13.61
C VAL A 163 0.25 13.85 13.22
N ALA A 164 -0.37 15.03 13.21
CA ALA A 164 0.33 16.29 12.91
C ALA A 164 1.42 16.59 13.95
N GLU A 165 1.15 16.39 15.23
CA GLU A 165 2.14 16.51 16.32
C GLU A 165 3.30 15.52 16.14
N TYR A 166 2.99 14.26 15.78
CA TYR A 166 3.99 13.24 15.48
C TYR A 166 4.89 13.67 14.32
N ILE A 167 4.33 14.14 13.22
CA ILE A 167 5.07 14.62 12.05
C ILE A 167 5.93 15.82 12.42
N GLN A 168 5.38 16.80 13.12
CA GLN A 168 6.12 17.97 13.58
C GLN A 168 7.31 17.59 14.47
N LYS A 169 7.12 16.64 15.40
CA LYS A 169 8.20 16.14 16.26
C LYS A 169 9.28 15.39 15.46
N ARG A 170 8.87 14.60 14.48
CA ARG A 170 9.79 13.84 13.59
C ARG A 170 10.63 14.76 12.71
N ASP A 171 10.00 15.75 12.09
CA ASP A 171 10.61 16.57 11.04
C ASP A 171 11.21 17.88 11.56
N GLY A 172 10.73 18.40 12.70
CA GLY A 172 11.12 19.69 13.24
C GLY A 172 10.44 20.89 12.57
N PHE A 173 9.46 20.65 11.69
CA PHE A 173 8.65 21.67 11.00
C PHE A 173 7.17 21.51 11.32
N PRO A 174 6.39 22.59 11.32
CA PRO A 174 4.96 22.53 11.58
C PRO A 174 4.24 21.57 10.62
N SER A 175 3.23 20.88 11.15
CA SER A 175 2.28 20.10 10.38
C SER A 175 0.87 20.56 10.72
N ASP A 176 0.12 20.96 9.68
CA ASP A 176 -1.28 21.35 9.87
C ASP A 176 -2.16 20.10 9.81
N TRP A 177 -2.86 19.81 10.91
CA TRP A 177 -3.77 18.68 10.99
C TRP A 177 -4.89 18.73 9.94
N ASN A 178 -5.23 19.90 9.38
CA ASN A 178 -6.18 20.04 8.28
C ASN A 178 -5.67 19.38 6.99
N ASN A 179 -4.37 19.22 6.86
CA ASN A 179 -3.72 18.55 5.72
C ASN A 179 -3.44 17.07 5.97
N VAL A 180 -3.77 16.56 7.15
CA VAL A 180 -3.66 15.14 7.49
C VAL A 180 -4.98 14.44 7.21
N VAL A 181 -4.94 13.35 6.44
CA VAL A 181 -6.10 12.50 6.12
C VAL A 181 -5.83 11.09 6.58
N LEU A 182 -6.70 10.55 7.44
CA LEU A 182 -6.66 9.14 7.82
C LEU A 182 -7.22 8.29 6.69
N VAL A 183 -6.59 7.16 6.42
CA VAL A 183 -6.90 6.32 5.26
C VAL A 183 -6.97 4.83 5.63
N GLY A 184 -7.67 4.04 4.84
CA GLY A 184 -7.75 2.59 4.96
C GLY A 184 -6.46 1.86 4.57
N GLY A 185 -5.32 2.28 5.18
CA GLY A 185 -3.96 1.91 4.80
C GLY A 185 -3.40 2.80 3.69
N ALA A 186 -2.07 2.85 3.54
CA ALA A 186 -1.40 3.72 2.56
C ALA A 186 -1.91 3.53 1.12
N SER A 187 -2.25 2.29 0.72
CA SER A 187 -2.79 2.00 -0.61
C SER A 187 -4.06 2.78 -0.95
N ASN A 188 -4.92 3.03 0.03
CA ASN A 188 -6.11 3.87 -0.17
C ASN A 188 -5.72 5.33 -0.38
N GLY A 189 -4.81 5.88 0.42
CA GLY A 189 -4.32 7.25 0.26
C GLY A 189 -3.62 7.48 -1.09
N ILE A 190 -2.75 6.56 -1.49
CA ILE A 190 -2.05 6.58 -2.79
C ILE A 190 -3.05 6.61 -3.94
N LYS A 191 -4.05 5.72 -3.92
CA LYS A 191 -5.09 5.67 -4.97
C LYS A 191 -5.92 6.95 -5.03
N ASN A 192 -6.25 7.54 -3.88
CA ASN A 192 -6.96 8.82 -3.81
C ASN A 192 -6.16 9.95 -4.47
N CYS A 193 -4.85 10.04 -4.22
CA CYS A 193 -4.01 11.04 -4.85
C CYS A 193 -3.80 10.78 -6.35
N LEU A 194 -3.65 9.52 -6.78
CA LEU A 194 -3.52 9.17 -8.20
C LEU A 194 -4.77 9.58 -9.00
N GLN A 195 -5.97 9.52 -8.42
CA GLN A 195 -7.20 9.97 -9.08
C GLN A 195 -7.15 11.45 -9.49
N LEU A 196 -6.44 12.30 -8.76
CA LEU A 196 -6.25 13.72 -9.10
C LEU A 196 -5.54 13.91 -10.45
N LEU A 197 -4.77 12.91 -10.87
CA LEU A 197 -3.96 12.98 -12.08
C LEU A 197 -4.68 12.44 -13.32
N VAL A 198 -5.85 11.79 -13.16
CA VAL A 198 -6.61 11.17 -14.25
C VAL A 198 -7.17 12.25 -15.17
N ASN A 199 -6.40 12.63 -16.19
CA ASN A 199 -6.78 13.64 -17.17
C ASN A 199 -5.98 13.48 -18.45
N LYS A 200 -6.52 14.01 -19.54
CA LYS A 200 -5.79 14.29 -20.80
C LYS A 200 -5.60 15.79 -20.92
N ILE A 201 -4.36 16.23 -21.00
CA ILE A 201 -4.01 17.64 -21.15
C ILE A 201 -3.34 17.79 -22.51
N ASN A 202 -3.87 18.69 -23.35
CA ASN A 202 -3.42 18.89 -24.73
C ASN A 202 -3.35 17.59 -25.56
N GLY A 203 -4.35 16.70 -25.37
CA GLY A 203 -4.44 15.43 -26.08
C GLY A 203 -3.54 14.30 -25.55
N LYS A 204 -2.60 14.59 -24.65
CA LYS A 204 -1.71 13.60 -24.04
C LYS A 204 -2.28 13.06 -22.72
N SER A 205 -2.18 11.75 -22.50
CA SER A 205 -2.54 11.12 -21.22
C SER A 205 -1.58 11.54 -20.11
N SER A 206 -2.09 11.67 -18.89
CA SER A 206 -1.23 11.90 -17.72
C SER A 206 -0.38 10.66 -17.43
N ALA A 207 0.87 10.88 -17.05
CA ALA A 207 1.83 9.85 -16.70
C ALA A 207 2.46 10.10 -15.33
N VAL A 208 2.90 9.02 -14.69
CA VAL A 208 3.57 9.03 -13.39
C VAL A 208 4.89 8.28 -13.49
N MET A 209 5.97 8.92 -13.04
CA MET A 209 7.27 8.28 -12.91
C MET A 209 7.28 7.35 -11.70
N ILE A 210 7.69 6.10 -11.88
CA ILE A 210 7.83 5.12 -10.80
C ILE A 210 9.20 4.43 -10.83
N PRO A 211 9.76 4.06 -9.66
CA PRO A 211 11.05 3.35 -9.60
C PRO A 211 10.94 1.97 -10.24
N ILE A 212 12.01 1.51 -10.86
CA ILE A 212 12.16 0.14 -11.33
C ILE A 212 13.43 -0.43 -10.67
N PRO A 213 13.30 -1.48 -9.85
CA PRO A 213 12.06 -2.21 -9.49
C PRO A 213 11.10 -1.40 -8.62
N GLN A 214 9.81 -1.69 -8.74
CA GLN A 214 8.72 -0.95 -8.10
C GLN A 214 7.89 -1.82 -7.15
N TYR A 215 7.08 -1.21 -6.29
CA TYR A 215 5.99 -1.91 -5.62
C TYR A 215 4.78 -2.04 -6.56
N PRO A 216 4.29 -3.26 -6.90
CA PRO A 216 3.28 -3.47 -7.95
C PRO A 216 1.93 -2.78 -7.73
N LEU A 217 1.67 -2.22 -6.55
CA LEU A 217 0.50 -1.36 -6.31
C LEU A 217 0.47 -0.20 -7.29
N TYR A 218 1.63 0.43 -7.56
CA TYR A 218 1.69 1.60 -8.41
C TYR A 218 1.34 1.26 -9.85
N SER A 219 2.00 0.27 -10.47
CA SER A 219 1.67 -0.14 -11.84
C SER A 219 0.23 -0.62 -11.99
N ALA A 220 -0.27 -1.40 -11.01
CA ALA A 220 -1.65 -1.86 -11.00
C ALA A 220 -2.65 -0.70 -10.91
N SER A 221 -2.38 0.29 -10.04
CA SER A 221 -3.27 1.46 -9.88
C SER A 221 -3.22 2.39 -11.09
N LEU A 222 -2.04 2.58 -11.71
CA LEU A 222 -1.92 3.34 -12.96
C LEU A 222 -2.73 2.68 -14.08
N ALA A 223 -2.59 1.36 -14.26
CA ALA A 223 -3.39 0.62 -15.24
C ALA A 223 -4.90 0.73 -14.96
N GLU A 224 -5.33 0.57 -13.71
CA GLU A 224 -6.74 0.70 -13.30
C GLU A 224 -7.33 2.05 -13.67
N TYR A 225 -6.56 3.13 -13.49
CA TYR A 225 -7.02 4.50 -13.74
C TYR A 225 -6.76 5.00 -15.15
N GLY A 226 -6.09 4.21 -16.00
CA GLY A 226 -5.72 4.63 -17.34
C GLY A 226 -4.66 5.73 -17.36
N LEU A 227 -3.80 5.76 -16.33
CA LEU A 227 -2.61 6.57 -16.27
C LEU A 227 -1.43 5.83 -16.90
N GLU A 228 -0.52 6.58 -17.52
CA GLU A 228 0.66 5.98 -18.15
C GLU A 228 1.81 5.84 -17.15
N LEU A 229 2.56 4.75 -17.28
CA LEU A 229 3.73 4.45 -16.46
C LEU A 229 4.99 4.93 -17.15
N VAL A 230 5.83 5.70 -16.46
CA VAL A 230 7.17 6.08 -16.88
C VAL A 230 8.17 5.53 -15.87
N GLY A 231 8.89 4.47 -16.24
CA GLY A 231 9.83 3.79 -15.35
C GLY A 231 11.20 4.45 -15.31
N TYR A 232 11.75 4.69 -14.12
CA TYR A 232 13.16 5.05 -13.93
C TYR A 232 13.89 3.95 -13.15
N TYR A 233 15.09 3.57 -13.62
CA TYR A 233 15.84 2.48 -13.01
C TYR A 233 16.60 2.93 -11.76
N LEU A 234 16.47 2.16 -10.68
CA LEU A 234 17.37 2.26 -9.54
C LEU A 234 18.71 1.61 -9.88
N ASP A 235 19.81 2.19 -9.39
CA ASP A 235 21.17 1.71 -9.65
C ASP A 235 21.58 0.65 -8.64
N GLU A 236 21.51 -0.62 -9.03
CA GLU A 236 21.87 -1.76 -8.18
C GLU A 236 23.33 -1.73 -7.74
N GLU A 237 24.24 -1.28 -8.60
CA GLU A 237 25.67 -1.20 -8.28
C GLU A 237 25.97 -0.12 -7.23
N ARG A 238 25.07 0.85 -7.07
CA ARG A 238 25.12 1.90 -6.05
C ARG A 238 24.08 1.71 -4.95
N GLN A 239 23.88 0.47 -4.50
CA GLN A 239 22.94 0.12 -3.43
C GLN A 239 21.51 0.60 -3.71
N TRP A 240 21.05 0.47 -4.96
CA TRP A 240 19.74 0.93 -5.42
C TRP A 240 19.53 2.44 -5.28
N GLY A 241 20.62 3.22 -5.36
CA GLY A 241 20.57 4.67 -5.35
C GLY A 241 19.91 5.24 -6.62
N LEU A 242 19.68 6.55 -6.58
CA LEU A 242 19.11 7.29 -7.70
C LEU A 242 20.19 8.10 -8.43
N SER A 243 20.12 8.10 -9.76
CA SER A 243 20.94 8.94 -10.63
C SER A 243 20.06 10.01 -11.28
N THR A 244 20.50 11.25 -11.24
CA THR A 244 19.81 12.38 -11.88
C THR A 244 19.74 12.19 -13.39
N GLU A 245 20.79 11.63 -14.00
CA GLU A 245 20.84 11.35 -15.44
C GLU A 245 19.77 10.34 -15.85
N GLU A 246 19.51 9.32 -15.00
CA GLU A 246 18.44 8.37 -15.26
C GLU A 246 17.05 8.99 -15.10
N LEU A 247 16.87 9.87 -14.13
CA LEU A 247 15.61 10.60 -13.97
C LEU A 247 15.32 11.47 -15.19
N GLU A 248 16.32 12.22 -15.68
CA GLU A 248 16.21 13.06 -16.88
C GLU A 248 15.92 12.23 -18.14
N ARG A 249 16.64 11.12 -18.32
CA ARG A 249 16.40 10.19 -19.44
C ARG A 249 14.96 9.67 -19.45
N SER A 250 14.51 9.22 -18.29
CA SER A 250 13.17 8.66 -18.13
C SER A 250 12.08 9.71 -18.35
N TYR A 251 12.25 10.89 -17.76
CA TYR A 251 11.33 12.01 -17.94
C TYR A 251 11.21 12.44 -19.40
N ALA A 252 12.34 12.66 -20.08
CA ALA A 252 12.36 13.08 -21.49
C ALA A 252 11.60 12.08 -22.37
N GLY A 253 11.90 10.78 -22.25
CA GLY A 253 11.20 9.74 -23.01
C GLY A 253 9.71 9.62 -22.66
N GLY A 254 9.34 9.88 -21.42
CA GLY A 254 7.95 9.89 -20.98
C GLY A 254 7.17 11.10 -21.48
N GLN A 255 7.78 12.29 -21.41
CA GLN A 255 7.17 13.56 -21.79
C GLN A 255 6.97 13.70 -23.31
N GLU A 256 7.77 13.00 -24.11
CA GLU A 256 7.58 12.95 -25.56
C GLU A 256 6.18 12.42 -25.92
N LYS A 257 5.73 11.36 -25.25
CA LYS A 257 4.48 10.65 -25.56
C LYS A 257 3.31 11.06 -24.68
N ASN A 258 3.58 11.44 -23.45
CA ASN A 258 2.60 11.66 -22.39
C ASN A 258 2.79 13.03 -21.75
N ASN A 259 2.02 13.27 -20.69
CA ASN A 259 2.14 14.42 -19.81
C ASN A 259 2.62 13.91 -18.44
N VAL A 260 3.92 13.93 -18.19
CA VAL A 260 4.50 13.47 -16.92
C VAL A 260 4.20 14.50 -15.84
N ARG A 261 3.46 14.11 -14.79
CA ARG A 261 2.93 15.01 -13.78
C ARG A 261 3.37 14.72 -12.36
N ALA A 262 3.89 13.54 -12.11
CA ALA A 262 4.28 13.14 -10.77
C ALA A 262 5.44 12.16 -10.79
N ILE A 263 6.14 12.10 -9.66
CA ILE A 263 7.15 11.10 -9.36
C ILE A 263 6.81 10.39 -8.05
N VAL A 264 6.89 9.06 -8.06
CA VAL A 264 6.75 8.22 -6.87
C VAL A 264 8.13 7.85 -6.35
N VAL A 265 8.36 8.02 -5.07
CA VAL A 265 9.58 7.57 -4.38
C VAL A 265 9.19 6.73 -3.18
N ILE A 266 9.80 5.55 -3.03
CA ILE A 266 9.54 4.63 -1.92
C ILE A 266 10.79 4.62 -1.04
N ASN A 267 10.69 5.16 0.18
CA ASN A 267 11.82 5.30 1.10
C ASN A 267 11.44 4.99 2.55
N PRO A 268 12.00 3.96 3.17
CA PRO A 268 12.83 2.87 2.61
C PRO A 268 12.16 2.03 1.53
N GLY A 269 12.95 1.43 0.63
CA GLY A 269 12.51 0.85 -0.62
C GLY A 269 11.83 -0.52 -0.53
N ASN A 270 10.79 -0.72 -1.31
CA ASN A 270 10.17 -2.00 -1.63
C ASN A 270 10.19 -2.16 -3.16
N PRO A 271 10.91 -3.17 -3.71
CA PRO A 271 11.39 -4.40 -3.06
C PRO A 271 12.84 -4.36 -2.54
N THR A 272 13.59 -3.33 -2.77
CA THR A 272 15.06 -3.27 -2.78
C THR A 272 15.72 -3.10 -1.42
N GLY A 273 14.98 -2.56 -0.42
CA GLY A 273 15.49 -2.38 0.94
C GLY A 273 16.48 -1.23 1.12
N GLN A 274 16.68 -0.36 0.11
CA GLN A 274 17.55 0.81 0.25
C GLN A 274 16.93 1.87 1.18
N VAL A 275 17.77 2.69 1.77
CA VAL A 275 17.41 3.91 2.50
C VAL A 275 18.10 5.09 1.81
N LEU A 276 17.32 6.02 1.29
CA LEU A 276 17.86 7.17 0.57
C LEU A 276 18.64 8.09 1.52
N THR A 277 19.81 8.54 1.07
CA THR A 277 20.56 9.58 1.77
C THR A 277 19.84 10.93 1.63
N ARG A 278 20.23 11.89 2.46
CA ARG A 278 19.75 13.25 2.35
C ARG A 278 20.02 13.84 0.96
N GLU A 279 21.22 13.63 0.44
CA GLU A 279 21.68 14.12 -0.87
C GLU A 279 20.85 13.52 -2.02
N ASN A 280 20.48 12.24 -1.91
CA ASN A 280 19.57 11.62 -2.88
C ASN A 280 18.21 12.32 -2.87
N ILE A 281 17.63 12.57 -1.70
CA ILE A 281 16.34 13.26 -1.57
C ILE A 281 16.42 14.68 -2.12
N GLU A 282 17.47 15.44 -1.79
CA GLU A 282 17.69 16.79 -2.34
C GLU A 282 17.76 16.80 -3.87
N SER A 283 18.45 15.81 -4.46
CA SER A 283 18.55 15.67 -5.92
C SER A 283 17.19 15.40 -6.55
N ILE A 284 16.38 14.53 -5.93
CA ILE A 284 15.01 14.24 -6.39
C ILE A 284 14.12 15.50 -6.28
N VAL A 285 14.21 16.23 -5.18
CA VAL A 285 13.44 17.47 -4.98
C VAL A 285 13.80 18.51 -6.03
N LYS A 286 15.10 18.71 -6.32
CA LYS A 286 15.57 19.61 -7.39
C LYS A 286 15.03 19.20 -8.75
N PHE A 287 15.11 17.91 -9.07
CA PHE A 287 14.57 17.37 -10.32
C PHE A 287 13.05 17.58 -10.42
N ALA A 288 12.30 17.22 -9.38
CA ALA A 288 10.86 17.39 -9.37
C ALA A 288 10.44 18.87 -9.48
N HIS A 289 11.19 19.78 -8.86
CA HIS A 289 10.98 21.22 -9.01
C HIS A 289 11.22 21.69 -10.46
N ALA A 290 12.34 21.27 -11.07
CA ALA A 290 12.70 21.67 -12.44
C ALA A 290 11.63 21.26 -13.46
N HIS A 291 10.94 20.16 -13.21
CA HIS A 291 9.92 19.59 -14.11
C HIS A 291 8.47 19.78 -13.62
N ASN A 292 8.26 20.54 -12.54
CA ASN A 292 6.94 20.78 -11.93
C ASN A 292 6.17 19.48 -11.65
N LEU A 293 6.81 18.52 -10.98
CA LEU A 293 6.25 17.22 -10.64
C LEU A 293 5.71 17.18 -9.21
N PHE A 294 4.51 16.65 -9.04
CA PHE A 294 3.97 16.29 -7.73
C PHE A 294 4.74 15.09 -7.15
N ILE A 295 5.16 15.15 -5.89
CA ILE A 295 5.92 14.09 -5.24
C ILE A 295 4.99 13.17 -4.44
N PHE A 296 4.99 11.88 -4.76
CA PHE A 296 4.43 10.81 -3.93
C PHE A 296 5.55 10.23 -3.08
N ALA A 297 5.60 10.59 -1.79
CA ALA A 297 6.56 10.06 -0.83
C ALA A 297 5.95 8.87 -0.07
N ASP A 298 6.22 7.66 -0.54
CA ASP A 298 5.81 6.43 0.14
C ASP A 298 6.80 6.10 1.26
N GLU A 299 6.46 6.52 2.47
CA GLU A 299 7.32 6.49 3.66
C GLU A 299 6.83 5.44 4.70
N VAL A 300 6.09 4.42 4.25
CA VAL A 300 5.48 3.40 5.13
C VAL A 300 6.51 2.60 5.94
N TYR A 301 7.77 2.58 5.52
CA TYR A 301 8.87 1.86 6.21
C TYR A 301 9.77 2.79 7.04
N GLN A 302 9.35 4.00 7.39
CA GLN A 302 10.18 4.99 8.09
C GLN A 302 10.79 4.49 9.41
N ASP A 303 10.12 3.54 10.11
CA ASP A 303 10.65 2.90 11.33
C ASP A 303 11.59 1.73 11.04
N ASN A 304 11.66 1.26 9.80
CA ASN A 304 12.41 0.10 9.38
C ASN A 304 13.74 0.54 8.75
N VAL A 305 14.69 0.94 9.56
CA VAL A 305 16.06 1.30 9.15
C VAL A 305 17.03 0.52 10.01
N TYR A 306 17.94 -0.24 9.38
CA TYR A 306 18.75 -1.25 10.05
C TYR A 306 20.24 -1.05 9.90
N ALA A 307 20.72 -0.68 8.69
CA ALA A 307 22.14 -0.61 8.40
C ALA A 307 22.79 0.54 9.17
N GLU A 308 23.99 0.28 9.68
CA GLU A 308 24.81 1.30 10.34
C GLU A 308 25.08 2.49 9.40
N GLY A 309 24.96 3.70 9.91
CA GLY A 309 25.08 4.93 9.13
C GLY A 309 23.83 5.30 8.30
N SER A 310 22.88 4.40 8.13
CA SER A 310 21.61 4.72 7.46
C SER A 310 20.65 5.45 8.41
N LYS A 311 19.99 6.48 7.90
CA LYS A 311 19.02 7.27 8.66
C LYS A 311 17.85 7.62 7.76
N PHE A 312 16.63 7.50 8.27
CA PHE A 312 15.45 7.98 7.59
C PHE A 312 15.37 9.51 7.63
N PHE A 313 15.17 10.12 6.47
CA PHE A 313 14.77 11.51 6.31
C PHE A 313 13.46 11.54 5.54
N SER A 314 12.46 12.26 6.06
CA SER A 314 11.23 12.46 5.29
C SER A 314 11.47 13.45 4.14
N PHE A 315 10.77 13.26 3.03
CA PHE A 315 10.80 14.20 1.92
C PHE A 315 10.39 15.61 2.35
N LYS A 316 9.34 15.72 3.17
CA LYS A 316 8.89 16.99 3.74
C LYS A 316 10.02 17.70 4.49
N LYS A 317 10.70 16.99 5.41
CA LYS A 317 11.81 17.56 6.19
C LYS A 317 12.89 18.15 5.29
N VAL A 318 13.39 17.35 4.34
CA VAL A 318 14.46 17.79 3.44
C VAL A 318 14.00 18.96 2.57
N MET A 319 12.81 18.88 2.01
CA MET A 319 12.21 19.94 1.19
C MET A 319 12.10 21.27 1.97
N MET A 320 11.66 21.22 3.23
CA MET A 320 11.57 22.41 4.09
C MET A 320 12.95 22.96 4.46
N GLU A 321 13.94 22.11 4.76
CA GLU A 321 15.31 22.50 5.06
C GLU A 321 16.05 23.11 3.86
N MET A 322 15.69 22.73 2.63
CA MET A 322 16.25 23.33 1.40
C MET A 322 15.79 24.79 1.19
N GLY A 323 14.71 25.21 1.84
CA GLY A 323 14.20 26.57 1.71
C GLY A 323 13.54 26.85 0.36
N GLU A 324 13.32 28.13 0.05
CA GLU A 324 12.71 28.53 -1.23
C GLU A 324 13.65 28.28 -2.42
N PRO A 325 13.10 27.83 -3.57
CA PRO A 325 11.66 27.63 -3.88
C PRO A 325 11.13 26.24 -3.48
N TYR A 326 11.97 25.33 -3.02
CA TYR A 326 11.64 23.92 -2.82
C TYR A 326 10.59 23.69 -1.73
N ASN A 327 10.61 24.46 -0.64
CA ASN A 327 9.63 24.38 0.46
C ASN A 327 8.20 24.79 0.06
N LYS A 328 7.99 25.22 -1.18
CA LYS A 328 6.66 25.53 -1.75
C LYS A 328 6.12 24.44 -2.69
N MET A 329 6.89 23.40 -2.92
CA MET A 329 6.47 22.31 -3.80
C MET A 329 5.35 21.47 -3.19
N GLU A 330 4.56 20.85 -4.05
CA GLU A 330 3.47 19.96 -3.68
C GLU A 330 3.99 18.54 -3.43
N LEU A 331 3.53 17.93 -2.33
CA LEU A 331 3.91 16.59 -1.92
C LEU A 331 2.76 15.90 -1.19
N ALA A 332 2.62 14.60 -1.38
CA ALA A 332 1.84 13.73 -0.50
C ALA A 332 2.77 12.68 0.14
N SER A 333 2.83 12.66 1.47
CA SER A 333 3.54 11.64 2.25
C SER A 333 2.57 10.60 2.78
N PHE A 334 2.93 9.32 2.73
CA PHE A 334 2.07 8.20 3.10
C PHE A 334 2.69 7.36 4.20
N MET A 335 1.88 7.00 5.19
CA MET A 335 2.25 6.11 6.29
C MET A 335 1.15 5.07 6.56
N SER A 336 1.54 3.94 7.14
CA SER A 336 0.63 2.83 7.46
C SER A 336 1.03 2.14 8.75
N VAL A 337 0.06 1.71 9.54
CA VAL A 337 0.28 0.82 10.71
C VAL A 337 0.63 -0.62 10.30
N SER A 338 0.58 -0.93 8.99
CA SER A 338 0.88 -2.27 8.45
C SER A 338 2.36 -2.65 8.51
N LYS A 339 3.24 -1.67 8.69
CA LYS A 339 4.70 -1.82 8.63
C LYS A 339 5.34 -1.37 9.95
N GLY A 340 6.60 -0.98 9.91
CA GLY A 340 7.29 -0.55 11.12
C GLY A 340 7.48 -1.71 12.10
N TYR A 341 7.36 -1.40 13.36
CA TYR A 341 7.34 -2.38 14.46
C TYR A 341 5.93 -2.90 14.75
N MET A 342 4.89 -2.24 14.25
CA MET A 342 3.48 -2.56 14.51
C MET A 342 3.04 -3.83 13.79
N GLY A 343 3.24 -3.89 12.49
CA GLY A 343 2.85 -5.03 11.66
C GLY A 343 1.34 -5.26 11.53
N GLU A 344 0.51 -4.28 11.87
CA GLU A 344 -0.96 -4.39 11.94
C GLU A 344 -1.62 -4.30 10.55
N CYS A 345 -1.20 -5.19 9.65
CA CYS A 345 -1.63 -5.18 8.24
C CYS A 345 -3.16 -5.31 8.07
N GLY A 346 -3.81 -6.10 8.92
CA GLY A 346 -5.24 -6.40 8.85
C GLY A 346 -6.14 -5.27 9.35
N LEU A 347 -5.64 -4.37 10.19
CA LEU A 347 -6.43 -3.28 10.78
C LEU A 347 -6.73 -2.15 9.79
N ARG A 348 -6.02 -2.09 8.66
CA ARG A 348 -6.23 -1.12 7.59
C ARG A 348 -6.19 0.33 8.06
N GLY A 349 -5.22 0.67 8.90
CA GLY A 349 -4.96 2.03 9.35
C GLY A 349 -3.76 2.66 8.64
N GLY A 350 -3.83 3.97 8.44
CA GLY A 350 -2.75 4.77 7.88
C GLY A 350 -3.15 6.24 7.76
N TRP A 351 -2.23 7.06 7.31
CA TRP A 351 -2.49 8.47 7.00
C TRP A 351 -1.73 8.92 5.76
N MET A 352 -2.19 10.00 5.19
CA MET A 352 -1.43 10.81 4.25
C MET A 352 -1.37 12.25 4.76
N GLU A 353 -0.24 12.92 4.57
CA GLU A 353 -0.07 14.35 4.75
C GLU A 353 0.03 15.02 3.38
N LEU A 354 -0.81 16.01 3.14
CA LEU A 354 -0.83 16.81 1.91
C LEU A 354 -0.06 18.10 2.19
N VAL A 355 1.06 18.30 1.50
CA VAL A 355 1.91 19.48 1.70
C VAL A 355 1.75 20.40 0.51
N ASN A 356 1.42 21.67 0.78
CA ASN A 356 1.27 22.77 -0.17
C ASN A 356 0.28 22.51 -1.34
N LEU A 357 -0.61 21.54 -1.22
CA LEU A 357 -1.61 21.27 -2.27
C LEU A 357 -2.53 22.50 -2.40
N ASP A 358 -2.86 22.88 -3.64
CA ASP A 358 -3.81 23.95 -3.92
C ASP A 358 -5.12 23.73 -3.12
N PRO A 359 -5.61 24.74 -2.38
CA PRO A 359 -6.79 24.58 -1.52
C PRO A 359 -8.06 24.12 -2.26
N GLN A 360 -8.24 24.51 -3.53
CA GLN A 360 -9.39 24.11 -4.32
C GLN A 360 -9.24 22.65 -4.79
N VAL A 361 -8.02 22.23 -5.11
CA VAL A 361 -7.70 20.83 -5.42
C VAL A 361 -7.90 19.96 -4.19
N GLN A 362 -7.43 20.40 -3.02
CA GLN A 362 -7.63 19.69 -1.75
C GLN A 362 -9.12 19.55 -1.40
N ALA A 363 -9.91 20.60 -1.57
CA ALA A 363 -11.36 20.55 -1.34
C ALA A 363 -12.05 19.53 -2.27
N ASN A 364 -11.65 19.44 -3.53
CA ASN A 364 -12.18 18.43 -4.45
C ASN A 364 -11.71 17.02 -4.11
N LEU A 365 -10.47 16.84 -3.65
CA LEU A 365 -9.98 15.57 -3.14
C LEU A 365 -10.81 15.12 -1.92
N PHE A 366 -11.07 16.01 -0.97
CA PHE A 366 -11.88 15.71 0.22
C PHE A 366 -13.33 15.36 -0.13
N LYS A 367 -13.90 16.03 -1.12
CA LYS A 367 -15.22 15.68 -1.68
C LYS A 367 -15.22 14.27 -2.28
N ALA A 368 -14.19 13.89 -3.04
CA ALA A 368 -14.06 12.55 -3.60
C ALA A 368 -13.90 11.48 -2.49
N ILE A 369 -13.06 11.76 -1.48
CA ILE A 369 -12.90 10.89 -0.31
C ILE A 369 -14.23 10.72 0.43
N SER A 370 -15.02 11.80 0.56
CA SER A 370 -16.31 11.76 1.26
C SER A 370 -17.32 10.81 0.61
N ALA A 371 -17.23 10.61 -0.69
CA ALA A 371 -18.08 9.64 -1.40
C ALA A 371 -17.78 8.18 -1.01
N MET A 372 -16.61 7.90 -0.44
CA MET A 372 -16.21 6.57 0.04
C MET A 372 -16.46 6.37 1.55
N LEU A 373 -17.08 7.36 2.22
CA LEU A 373 -17.25 7.42 3.67
C LEU A 373 -15.92 7.52 4.42
N CYS A 374 -15.82 6.91 5.61
CA CYS A 374 -14.63 7.00 6.46
C CYS A 374 -13.84 5.70 6.51
N PRO A 375 -12.54 5.74 6.82
CA PRO A 375 -11.78 4.52 7.12
C PRO A 375 -12.30 3.87 8.40
N SER A 376 -11.99 2.57 8.58
CA SER A 376 -12.37 1.83 9.80
C SER A 376 -11.94 2.59 11.07
N SER A 377 -12.87 2.77 12.00
CA SER A 377 -12.59 3.44 13.28
C SER A 377 -11.59 2.65 14.14
N LEU A 378 -11.54 1.32 14.04
CA LEU A 378 -10.49 0.51 14.67
C LEU A 378 -9.12 0.75 14.00
N GLY A 379 -9.09 0.89 12.67
CA GLY A 379 -7.87 1.29 11.96
C GLY A 379 -7.38 2.67 12.38
N GLN A 380 -8.29 3.64 12.54
CA GLN A 380 -7.97 4.97 13.06
C GLN A 380 -7.47 4.92 14.50
N SER A 381 -8.06 4.08 15.36
CA SER A 381 -7.61 3.88 16.75
C SER A 381 -6.19 3.29 16.80
N ALA A 382 -5.85 2.37 15.89
CA ALA A 382 -4.49 1.87 15.76
C ALA A 382 -3.50 2.96 15.30
N VAL A 383 -3.92 3.84 14.39
CA VAL A 383 -3.14 5.02 13.99
C VAL A 383 -2.86 5.93 15.18
N ASP A 384 -3.86 6.17 16.05
CA ASP A 384 -3.69 6.96 17.25
C ASP A 384 -2.61 6.41 18.19
N CYS A 385 -2.62 5.09 18.41
CA CYS A 385 -1.62 4.42 19.24
C CYS A 385 -0.18 4.54 18.68
N VAL A 386 -0.03 4.70 17.36
CA VAL A 386 1.27 4.88 16.69
C VAL A 386 1.70 6.35 16.69
N ALA A 387 0.78 7.26 16.41
CA ALA A 387 1.05 8.69 16.37
C ALA A 387 1.32 9.28 17.77
N LYS A 388 0.66 8.74 18.78
CA LYS A 388 0.84 9.12 20.18
C LYS A 388 1.07 7.87 21.03
N PRO A 389 2.27 7.26 20.96
CA PRO A 389 2.59 6.10 21.80
C PRO A 389 2.69 6.48 23.28
N PRO A 390 2.78 5.49 24.19
CA PRO A 390 3.05 5.77 25.60
C PRO A 390 4.29 6.66 25.80
N ALA A 391 4.19 7.63 26.70
CA ALA A 391 5.28 8.53 27.04
C ALA A 391 6.07 8.02 28.26
N PRO A 392 7.35 8.43 28.43
CA PRO A 392 8.11 8.11 29.63
C PRO A 392 7.34 8.49 30.91
N GLY A 393 7.23 7.54 31.83
CA GLY A 393 6.47 7.69 33.10
C GLY A 393 5.02 7.20 33.02
N GLU A 394 4.47 6.93 31.85
CA GLU A 394 3.17 6.25 31.72
C GLU A 394 3.30 4.75 31.99
N PRO A 395 2.27 4.10 32.59
CA PRO A 395 2.33 2.67 32.98
C PRO A 395 2.67 1.70 31.85
N SER A 396 2.29 1.99 30.63
CA SER A 396 2.55 1.11 29.46
C SER A 396 3.90 1.37 28.80
N TYR A 397 4.65 2.42 29.16
CA TYR A 397 5.84 2.86 28.43
C TYR A 397 6.95 1.79 28.38
N ASP A 398 7.32 1.23 29.55
CA ASP A 398 8.45 0.30 29.63
C ASP A 398 8.21 -0.96 28.81
N LEU A 399 6.99 -1.49 28.85
CA LEU A 399 6.62 -2.65 28.03
C LEU A 399 6.60 -2.30 26.54
N TRP A 400 5.99 -1.18 26.18
CA TRP A 400 5.90 -0.73 24.80
C TRP A 400 7.28 -0.52 24.16
N ILE A 401 8.20 0.18 24.85
CA ILE A 401 9.53 0.43 24.29
C ILE A 401 10.36 -0.85 24.18
N LYS A 402 10.21 -1.77 25.14
CA LYS A 402 10.83 -3.09 25.11
C LYS A 402 10.35 -3.89 23.89
N GLU A 403 9.04 -4.01 23.68
CA GLU A 403 8.45 -4.73 22.55
C GLU A 403 8.89 -4.12 21.20
N LYS A 404 8.81 -2.79 21.08
CA LYS A 404 9.27 -2.06 19.88
C LYS A 404 10.73 -2.36 19.57
N THR A 405 11.61 -2.23 20.56
CA THR A 405 13.06 -2.46 20.38
C THR A 405 13.35 -3.90 20.01
N GLN A 406 12.71 -4.87 20.68
CA GLN A 406 12.86 -6.30 20.36
C GLN A 406 12.47 -6.63 18.92
N VAL A 407 11.37 -6.07 18.41
CA VAL A 407 10.95 -6.27 17.02
C VAL A 407 11.97 -5.70 16.05
N LEU A 408 12.41 -4.44 16.24
CA LEU A 408 13.35 -3.78 15.35
C LEU A 408 14.73 -4.45 15.36
N ASP A 409 15.26 -4.84 16.53
CA ASP A 409 16.51 -5.57 16.66
C ASP A 409 16.47 -6.94 16.00
N SER A 410 15.33 -7.65 16.14
CA SER A 410 15.13 -8.93 15.47
C SER A 410 15.08 -8.77 13.95
N LEU A 411 14.44 -7.72 13.43
CA LEU A 411 14.40 -7.41 12.00
C LEU A 411 15.80 -7.06 11.47
N ASN A 412 16.59 -6.28 12.21
CA ASN A 412 17.97 -5.96 11.86
C ASN A 412 18.83 -7.23 11.71
N LYS A 413 18.77 -8.14 12.70
CA LYS A 413 19.52 -9.42 12.64
C LYS A 413 19.12 -10.24 11.42
N ARG A 414 17.84 -10.32 11.11
CA ARG A 414 17.32 -11.05 9.95
C ARG A 414 17.69 -10.40 8.62
N ALA A 415 17.72 -9.05 8.54
CA ALA A 415 18.18 -8.32 7.38
C ALA A 415 19.65 -8.63 7.04
N LYS A 416 20.53 -8.68 8.04
CA LYS A 416 21.93 -9.07 7.89
C LYS A 416 22.05 -10.54 7.45
N MET A 417 21.40 -11.45 8.18
CA MET A 417 21.43 -12.88 7.91
C MET A 417 21.07 -13.20 6.45
N ILE A 418 20.01 -12.59 5.92
CA ILE A 418 19.54 -12.91 4.57
C ILE A 418 20.53 -12.42 3.49
N ALA A 419 21.05 -11.20 3.63
CA ALA A 419 21.99 -10.64 2.66
C ALA A 419 23.33 -11.41 2.69
N GLU A 420 23.88 -11.70 3.87
CA GLU A 420 25.10 -12.47 4.05
C GLU A 420 24.97 -13.89 3.47
N THR A 421 23.85 -14.56 3.76
CA THR A 421 23.63 -15.94 3.28
C THR A 421 23.50 -16.01 1.76
N PHE A 422 22.75 -15.10 1.12
CA PHE A 422 22.68 -15.09 -0.34
C PHE A 422 24.05 -14.80 -0.97
N ASN A 423 24.83 -13.87 -0.45
CA ASN A 423 26.17 -13.57 -0.98
C ASN A 423 27.20 -14.70 -0.80
N GLN A 424 26.90 -15.72 0.03
CA GLN A 424 27.71 -16.94 0.16
C GLN A 424 27.29 -18.03 -0.87
N MET A 425 26.21 -17.85 -1.60
CA MET A 425 25.75 -18.78 -2.62
C MET A 425 26.28 -18.36 -3.98
N GLU A 426 26.86 -19.32 -4.73
CA GLU A 426 27.32 -19.07 -6.09
C GLU A 426 26.16 -18.59 -6.98
N GLY A 427 26.39 -17.57 -7.78
CA GLY A 427 25.37 -17.02 -8.71
C GLY A 427 24.38 -16.05 -8.07
N PHE A 428 24.54 -15.70 -6.79
CA PHE A 428 23.74 -14.67 -6.14
C PHE A 428 24.56 -13.39 -5.86
N LYS A 429 23.87 -12.26 -5.98
CA LYS A 429 24.35 -10.96 -5.52
C LYS A 429 23.20 -10.27 -4.79
N CYS A 430 23.39 -9.93 -3.53
CA CYS A 430 22.39 -9.27 -2.70
C CYS A 430 22.98 -8.02 -2.06
N ASN A 431 22.42 -6.86 -2.36
CA ASN A 431 22.77 -5.62 -1.68
C ASN A 431 22.38 -5.69 -0.20
N ILE A 432 23.05 -4.90 0.63
CA ILE A 432 22.72 -4.78 2.04
C ILE A 432 21.25 -4.36 2.17
N VAL A 433 20.50 -5.06 3.00
CA VAL A 433 19.13 -4.66 3.36
C VAL A 433 19.24 -3.52 4.38
N GLN A 434 19.27 -2.28 3.88
CA GLN A 434 19.43 -1.09 4.72
C GLN A 434 18.15 -0.80 5.54
N GLY A 435 16.99 -1.15 4.98
CA GLY A 435 15.70 -0.91 5.60
C GLY A 435 14.57 -1.75 5.00
N ALA A 436 13.33 -1.35 5.26
CA ALA A 436 12.09 -2.02 4.87
C ALA A 436 11.99 -3.46 5.42
N MET A 437 11.35 -4.38 4.69
CA MET A 437 11.08 -5.75 5.15
C MET A 437 11.44 -6.80 4.10
N TYR A 438 12.29 -6.45 3.12
CA TYR A 438 12.55 -7.29 1.96
C TYR A 438 14.01 -7.28 1.56
N ALA A 439 14.44 -8.37 0.93
CA ALA A 439 15.65 -8.47 0.13
C ALA A 439 15.28 -8.69 -1.33
N PHE A 440 16.09 -8.15 -2.24
CA PHE A 440 15.90 -8.26 -3.69
C PHE A 440 17.21 -8.72 -4.37
N PRO A 441 17.63 -9.98 -4.11
CA PRO A 441 18.86 -10.51 -4.68
C PRO A 441 18.75 -10.71 -6.19
N GLN A 442 19.85 -10.43 -6.89
CA GLN A 442 20.07 -10.83 -8.26
C GLN A 442 20.49 -12.31 -8.31
N ILE A 443 20.03 -13.01 -9.32
CA ILE A 443 20.38 -14.41 -9.56
C ILE A 443 20.94 -14.59 -10.98
N THR A 444 22.09 -15.24 -11.09
CA THR A 444 22.66 -15.69 -12.36
C THR A 444 22.10 -17.06 -12.69
N LEU A 445 21.31 -17.15 -13.76
CA LEU A 445 20.70 -18.40 -14.19
C LEU A 445 21.55 -19.08 -15.27
N PRO A 446 21.76 -20.41 -15.21
CA PRO A 446 22.44 -21.16 -16.27
C PRO A 446 21.73 -20.99 -17.62
N PRO A 447 22.46 -20.95 -18.76
CA PRO A 447 21.87 -20.81 -20.09
C PRO A 447 20.79 -21.86 -20.41
N LYS A 448 21.01 -23.13 -20.03
CA LYS A 448 20.01 -24.20 -20.25
C LYS A 448 18.73 -23.98 -19.41
N ALA A 449 18.83 -23.33 -18.22
CA ALA A 449 17.64 -22.99 -17.45
C ALA A 449 16.83 -21.87 -18.13
N ILE A 450 17.51 -20.89 -18.73
CA ILE A 450 16.88 -19.82 -19.52
C ILE A 450 16.16 -20.41 -20.74
N GLU A 451 16.79 -21.38 -21.44
CA GLU A 451 16.17 -22.08 -22.56
C GLU A 451 14.95 -22.91 -22.12
N ALA A 452 15.05 -23.61 -20.99
CA ALA A 452 13.94 -24.38 -20.42
C ALA A 452 12.76 -23.48 -20.04
N ALA A 453 13.04 -22.31 -19.45
CA ALA A 453 12.03 -21.28 -19.15
C ALA A 453 11.31 -20.81 -20.43
N LYS A 454 12.09 -20.50 -21.48
CA LYS A 454 11.55 -20.08 -22.78
C LYS A 454 10.65 -21.16 -23.40
N LYS A 455 11.09 -22.44 -23.37
CA LYS A 455 10.28 -23.59 -23.84
C LYS A 455 8.98 -23.74 -23.04
N ALA A 456 9.00 -23.39 -21.74
CA ALA A 456 7.82 -23.41 -20.87
C ALA A 456 6.94 -22.15 -20.99
N GLY A 457 7.27 -21.20 -21.88
CA GLY A 457 6.56 -19.94 -22.05
C GLY A 457 6.61 -19.04 -20.82
N LYS A 458 7.68 -19.10 -20.02
CA LYS A 458 7.87 -18.35 -18.78
C LYS A 458 9.10 -17.45 -18.84
N ALA A 459 9.07 -16.32 -18.13
CA ALA A 459 10.29 -15.57 -17.84
C ALA A 459 11.23 -16.42 -16.98
N PRO A 460 12.57 -16.30 -17.12
CA PRO A 460 13.52 -17.14 -16.42
C PRO A 460 13.42 -17.12 -14.90
N ASP A 461 13.21 -15.95 -14.30
CA ASP A 461 12.99 -15.76 -12.86
C ASP A 461 11.65 -16.34 -12.39
N VAL A 462 10.61 -16.25 -13.20
CA VAL A 462 9.31 -16.90 -12.94
C VAL A 462 9.47 -18.43 -12.97
N PHE A 463 10.20 -18.96 -13.95
CA PHE A 463 10.48 -20.39 -14.03
C PHE A 463 11.22 -20.88 -12.79
N TYR A 464 12.28 -20.18 -12.40
CA TYR A 464 13.05 -20.48 -11.19
C TYR A 464 12.16 -20.50 -9.94
N ALA A 465 11.31 -19.48 -9.77
CA ALA A 465 10.42 -19.38 -8.63
C ALA A 465 9.39 -20.53 -8.55
N PHE A 466 8.85 -20.98 -9.69
CA PHE A 466 7.98 -22.16 -9.72
C PHE A 466 8.73 -23.45 -9.37
N GLN A 467 9.96 -23.63 -9.89
CA GLN A 467 10.79 -24.78 -9.53
C GLN A 467 11.13 -24.79 -8.03
N LEU A 468 11.46 -23.64 -7.46
CA LEU A 468 11.68 -23.50 -6.02
C LEU A 468 10.44 -23.90 -5.22
N LEU A 469 9.27 -23.36 -5.57
CA LEU A 469 8.01 -23.65 -4.88
C LEU A 469 7.64 -25.13 -4.92
N GLU A 470 7.68 -25.75 -6.09
CA GLU A 470 7.27 -27.17 -6.27
C GLU A 470 8.23 -28.15 -5.58
N ASN A 471 9.51 -27.81 -5.45
CA ASN A 471 10.51 -28.70 -4.85
C ASN A 471 10.75 -28.44 -3.36
N THR A 472 10.39 -27.28 -2.84
CA THR A 472 10.74 -26.89 -1.46
C THR A 472 9.61 -26.31 -0.62
N GLY A 473 8.52 -25.89 -1.24
CA GLY A 473 7.45 -25.16 -0.57
C GLY A 473 7.77 -23.69 -0.32
N ILE A 474 8.92 -23.16 -0.74
CA ILE A 474 9.25 -21.74 -0.56
C ILE A 474 8.59 -20.92 -1.66
N CYS A 475 7.73 -19.96 -1.26
CA CYS A 475 7.05 -19.04 -2.15
C CYS A 475 7.71 -17.65 -2.06
N ILE A 476 8.35 -17.22 -3.16
CA ILE A 476 8.96 -15.89 -3.33
C ILE A 476 8.16 -15.09 -4.37
N VAL A 477 8.57 -13.86 -4.69
CA VAL A 477 7.99 -13.11 -5.83
C VAL A 477 9.07 -12.87 -6.87
N PRO A 478 8.88 -13.34 -8.13
CA PRO A 478 9.83 -13.10 -9.23
C PRO A 478 10.05 -11.60 -9.49
N GLY A 479 11.27 -11.23 -9.88
CA GLY A 479 11.68 -9.86 -10.16
C GLY A 479 10.89 -9.21 -11.30
N THR A 480 10.52 -10.01 -12.32
CA THR A 480 9.63 -9.58 -13.42
C THR A 480 8.38 -8.87 -12.92
N GLY A 481 7.82 -9.28 -11.76
CA GLY A 481 6.62 -8.67 -11.18
C GLY A 481 6.83 -7.28 -10.58
N PHE A 482 8.08 -6.87 -10.36
CA PHE A 482 8.45 -5.53 -9.88
C PHE A 482 9.01 -4.64 -10.99
N GLY A 483 9.22 -5.22 -12.19
CA GLY A 483 10.10 -4.67 -13.20
C GLY A 483 11.57 -4.85 -12.80
N GLN A 484 12.42 -5.03 -13.80
CA GLN A 484 13.86 -5.17 -13.61
C GLN A 484 14.60 -4.75 -14.89
N LYS A 485 15.89 -4.41 -14.75
CA LYS A 485 16.70 -4.04 -15.91
C LYS A 485 16.77 -5.22 -16.89
N PRO A 486 16.58 -5.00 -18.20
CA PRO A 486 16.65 -6.08 -19.18
C PRO A 486 17.97 -6.86 -19.09
N GLY A 487 17.88 -8.20 -19.11
CA GLY A 487 19.04 -9.08 -18.98
C GLY A 487 19.45 -9.42 -17.56
N THR A 488 18.79 -8.87 -16.54
CA THR A 488 18.98 -9.24 -15.13
C THR A 488 17.80 -10.05 -14.62
N TYR A 489 18.04 -10.90 -13.63
CA TYR A 489 17.01 -11.73 -13.00
C TYR A 489 17.09 -11.56 -11.49
N HIS A 490 15.96 -11.33 -10.86
CA HIS A 490 15.85 -11.09 -9.43
C HIS A 490 14.65 -11.83 -8.86
N PHE A 491 14.56 -11.85 -7.54
CA PHE A 491 13.33 -12.15 -6.84
C PHE A 491 13.25 -11.35 -5.54
N ARG A 492 12.04 -11.10 -5.07
CA ARG A 492 11.84 -10.54 -3.74
C ARG A 492 11.53 -11.64 -2.74
N THR A 493 12.22 -11.60 -1.60
CA THR A 493 11.89 -12.38 -0.41
C THR A 493 11.72 -11.46 0.79
N THR A 494 10.87 -11.85 1.75
CA THR A 494 10.72 -11.10 3.00
C THR A 494 11.74 -11.53 4.05
N ILE A 495 12.14 -10.59 4.93
CA ILE A 495 12.95 -10.88 6.13
C ILE A 495 12.09 -11.25 7.35
N LEU A 496 10.77 -11.37 7.17
CA LEU A 496 9.80 -11.50 8.28
C LEU A 496 9.74 -12.87 8.98
N PRO A 497 10.08 -14.03 8.36
CA PRO A 497 10.10 -15.28 9.10
C PRO A 497 10.95 -15.17 10.37
N GLN A 498 10.48 -15.74 11.49
CA GLN A 498 11.26 -15.73 12.74
C GLN A 498 12.63 -16.38 12.54
N PRO A 499 13.67 -16.03 13.33
CA PRO A 499 15.06 -16.40 13.04
C PRO A 499 15.30 -17.87 12.73
N ALA A 500 14.68 -18.79 13.50
CA ALA A 500 14.82 -20.22 13.25
C ALA A 500 14.21 -20.67 11.91
N LEU A 501 13.01 -20.15 11.58
CA LEU A 501 12.36 -20.43 10.30
C LEU A 501 13.10 -19.78 9.12
N LEU A 502 13.68 -18.60 9.33
CA LEU A 502 14.47 -17.93 8.31
C LEU A 502 15.74 -18.73 8.00
N GLN A 503 16.44 -19.22 9.02
CA GLN A 503 17.61 -20.08 8.83
C GLN A 503 17.25 -21.38 8.09
N GLU A 504 16.19 -22.06 8.53
CA GLU A 504 15.67 -23.27 7.84
C GLU A 504 15.38 -22.96 6.36
N MET A 505 14.71 -21.85 6.08
CA MET A 505 14.38 -21.42 4.72
C MET A 505 15.63 -21.21 3.87
N LEU A 506 16.65 -20.55 4.40
CA LEU A 506 17.89 -20.23 3.71
C LEU A 506 18.72 -21.51 3.41
N ASP A 507 18.74 -22.47 4.33
CA ASP A 507 19.44 -23.77 4.14
C ASP A 507 18.75 -24.61 3.05
N ILE A 508 17.42 -24.65 3.05
CA ILE A 508 16.63 -25.31 2.00
C ILE A 508 16.87 -24.62 0.65
N PHE A 509 16.90 -23.27 0.65
CA PHE A 509 17.12 -22.48 -0.56
C PHE A 509 18.49 -22.77 -1.17
N ARG A 510 19.55 -22.82 -0.37
CA ARG A 510 20.91 -23.17 -0.79
C ARG A 510 20.94 -24.55 -1.44
N THR A 511 20.41 -25.55 -0.75
CA THR A 511 20.37 -26.94 -1.25
C THR A 511 19.62 -27.05 -2.58
N PHE A 512 18.50 -26.32 -2.70
CA PHE A 512 17.74 -26.30 -3.95
C PHE A 512 18.55 -25.63 -5.08
N HIS A 513 19.17 -24.48 -4.80
CA HIS A 513 19.90 -23.73 -5.81
C HIS A 513 21.09 -24.53 -6.38
N GLU A 514 21.86 -25.21 -5.54
CA GLU A 514 22.94 -26.10 -5.94
C GLU A 514 22.44 -27.23 -6.87
N LYS A 515 21.35 -27.87 -6.51
CA LYS A 515 20.72 -28.91 -7.35
C LYS A 515 20.22 -28.36 -8.67
N PHE A 516 19.54 -27.21 -8.64
CA PHE A 516 19.02 -26.54 -9.83
C PHE A 516 20.16 -26.15 -10.79
N THR A 517 21.21 -25.51 -10.28
CA THR A 517 22.37 -25.11 -11.09
C THR A 517 23.02 -26.34 -11.73
N LYS A 518 23.26 -27.41 -10.96
CA LYS A 518 23.82 -28.66 -11.50
C LYS A 518 22.95 -29.31 -12.57
N GLN A 519 21.62 -29.25 -12.42
CA GLN A 519 20.68 -29.81 -13.39
C GLN A 519 20.72 -29.10 -14.74
N TYR A 520 20.99 -27.78 -14.72
CA TYR A 520 20.96 -26.91 -15.90
C TYR A 520 22.35 -26.42 -16.35
N SER A 521 23.45 -26.95 -15.77
CA SER A 521 24.83 -26.66 -16.18
C SER A 521 25.22 -27.27 -17.54
#